data_6342d72b5ad0bef13a684c4b8469d3ba
#
_entry.id   6342d72b5ad0bef13a684c4b8469d3ba
#
_cell.length_a   1.000
_cell.length_b   1.000
_cell.length_c   1.000
_cell.angle_alpha   90.00
_cell.angle_beta   90.00
_cell.angle_gamma   90.00
#
_symmetry.space_group_name_H-M   'P 1'
#
loop_
_entity.id
_entity.type
_entity.pdbx_description
1 polymer ?
#
loop_
_entity_poly.entity_id
_entity_poly.type
_entity_poly.pdbx_seq_one_letter_code
_entity_poly.pdbx_strand_id
1 'polypeptide(L)'
;MKKLGLATALLLAVTGAQAYQFEVQGQSEYLDTTVNDKDFIGGVQATYYFKNVDAAKGPLAEAAFLNHASNIAVAYNYAELGNEGLDVVAHNMGAKGEVYIPTSVVPVYASASYSATIADAKNQITKEAGLEDNGDRYALELGALALPNFLVAVGYTSAANQQALDAFKVANNGVVAGYGESLTLGEDQDAITARTKYVGDIDGTNMSVAFESGLVYGDDTAFNLGSTLYVTPKLGLGVAYYESSFAASPDSALAANVNYFITPAVAVGASFVKANAEDNSVLDTETVGLNAKFRF
;
A
#
# COMPACT_ATOMS: atom_id res chain seq x y z
N MET A 1 -7.25 25.86 -21.10
CA MET A 1 -5.84 26.26 -21.23
C MET A 1 -5.14 26.57 -19.89
N LYS A 2 -5.79 27.19 -18.88
CA LYS A 2 -5.15 27.45 -17.56
C LYS A 2 -4.79 26.17 -16.76
N LYS A 3 -5.57 25.08 -16.91
CA LYS A 3 -5.30 23.79 -16.24
C LYS A 3 -4.13 23.01 -16.84
N LEU A 4 -3.88 23.16 -18.14
CA LEU A 4 -2.73 22.55 -18.82
C LEU A 4 -1.41 23.26 -18.44
N GLY A 5 -1.44 24.57 -18.25
CA GLY A 5 -0.27 25.36 -17.85
C GLY A 5 0.23 25.04 -16.45
N LEU A 6 -0.68 24.69 -15.50
CA LEU A 6 -0.30 24.31 -14.14
C LEU A 6 0.36 22.92 -14.12
N ALA A 7 -0.17 21.97 -14.90
CA ALA A 7 0.42 20.63 -15.04
C ALA A 7 1.80 20.68 -15.71
N THR A 8 1.96 21.54 -16.73
CA THR A 8 3.24 21.72 -17.42
C THR A 8 4.27 22.45 -16.53
N ALA A 9 3.84 23.42 -15.73
CA ALA A 9 4.71 24.12 -14.78
C ALA A 9 5.16 23.20 -13.63
N LEU A 10 4.29 22.34 -13.11
CA LEU A 10 4.64 21.28 -12.17
C LEU A 10 5.64 20.30 -12.77
N LEU A 11 5.43 19.83 -14.00
CA LEU A 11 6.36 18.95 -14.72
C LEU A 11 7.73 19.59 -14.95
N LEU A 12 7.80 20.87 -15.25
CA LEU A 12 9.07 21.58 -15.48
C LEU A 12 9.83 21.91 -14.18
N ALA A 13 9.13 22.11 -13.07
CA ALA A 13 9.76 22.32 -11.76
C ALA A 13 10.44 21.06 -11.20
N VAL A 14 10.05 19.87 -11.72
CA VAL A 14 10.45 18.55 -11.20
C VAL A 14 11.64 17.94 -11.95
N THR A 15 12.09 18.52 -13.06
CA THR A 15 13.12 17.91 -13.94
C THR A 15 14.57 17.97 -13.43
N GLY A 16 14.83 18.56 -12.25
CA GLY A 16 16.19 18.73 -11.73
C GLY A 16 16.45 18.29 -10.30
N ALA A 17 15.43 17.86 -9.55
CA ALA A 17 15.60 17.56 -8.15
C ALA A 17 16.26 16.18 -7.93
N GLN A 18 17.52 16.15 -7.51
CA GLN A 18 18.18 14.95 -6.98
C GLN A 18 17.71 14.64 -5.54
N ALA A 19 16.96 15.54 -4.92
CA ALA A 19 16.38 15.38 -3.60
C ALA A 19 14.97 15.96 -3.55
N TYR A 20 14.09 15.36 -2.75
CA TYR A 20 12.69 15.77 -2.62
C TYR A 20 12.23 15.71 -1.16
N GLN A 21 11.18 16.47 -0.82
CA GLN A 21 10.51 16.41 0.48
C GLN A 21 9.02 16.06 0.37
N PHE A 22 8.44 16.14 -0.83
CA PHE A 22 7.05 15.78 -1.06
C PHE A 22 6.97 14.67 -2.09
N GLU A 23 6.08 13.72 -1.84
CA GLU A 23 5.72 12.67 -2.77
C GLU A 23 4.20 12.58 -2.84
N VAL A 24 3.66 12.56 -4.05
CA VAL A 24 2.24 12.26 -4.30
C VAL A 24 2.18 11.05 -5.21
N GLN A 25 1.45 10.04 -4.78
CA GLN A 25 1.21 8.83 -5.53
C GLN A 25 -0.29 8.68 -5.75
N GLY A 26 -0.67 8.29 -6.95
CA GLY A 26 -2.03 7.92 -7.30
C GLY A 26 -2.06 6.56 -7.96
N GLN A 27 -3.12 5.81 -7.73
CA GLN A 27 -3.38 4.54 -8.40
C GLN A 27 -4.84 4.42 -8.84
N SER A 28 -5.07 3.58 -9.82
CA SER A 28 -6.38 3.19 -10.30
C SER A 28 -6.34 1.71 -10.64
N GLU A 29 -7.35 0.98 -10.20
CA GLU A 29 -7.46 -0.46 -10.42
C GLU A 29 -8.80 -0.78 -11.06
N TYR A 30 -8.75 -1.78 -11.93
CA TYR A 30 -9.90 -2.48 -12.46
C TYR A 30 -9.89 -3.89 -11.86
N LEU A 31 -10.98 -4.22 -11.19
CA LEU A 31 -11.19 -5.52 -10.56
C LEU A 31 -12.14 -6.34 -11.43
N ASP A 32 -11.70 -7.51 -11.86
CA ASP A 32 -12.54 -8.50 -12.53
C ASP A 32 -12.86 -9.62 -11.53
N THR A 33 -14.15 -9.86 -11.34
CA THR A 33 -14.63 -10.94 -10.48
C THR A 33 -15.57 -11.82 -11.29
N THR A 34 -15.75 -13.06 -10.87
CA THR A 34 -16.67 -14.02 -11.56
C THR A 34 -18.13 -13.58 -11.57
N VAL A 35 -18.51 -12.52 -10.86
CA VAL A 35 -19.88 -12.03 -10.68
C VAL A 35 -20.10 -10.55 -10.99
N ASN A 36 -19.06 -9.79 -11.36
CA ASN A 36 -19.15 -8.33 -11.52
C ASN A 36 -18.67 -7.83 -12.87
N ASP A 37 -19.42 -6.88 -13.43
CA ASP A 37 -19.08 -6.22 -14.71
C ASP A 37 -18.48 -4.81 -14.54
N LYS A 38 -18.38 -4.25 -13.31
CA LYS A 38 -18.00 -2.83 -13.11
C LYS A 38 -17.44 -2.57 -11.73
N ASP A 39 -16.16 -2.80 -11.55
CA ASP A 39 -15.49 -2.39 -10.32
C ASP A 39 -14.34 -1.44 -10.62
N PHE A 40 -14.42 -0.25 -10.04
CA PHE A 40 -13.39 0.77 -10.11
C PHE A 40 -12.88 1.11 -8.73
N ILE A 41 -11.58 1.08 -8.58
CA ILE A 41 -10.90 1.48 -7.37
C ILE A 41 -9.86 2.52 -7.73
N GLY A 42 -9.84 3.60 -6.98
CA GLY A 42 -8.83 4.65 -7.12
C GLY A 42 -8.32 5.08 -5.76
N GLY A 43 -7.03 5.37 -5.67
CA GLY A 43 -6.38 5.83 -4.45
C GLY A 43 -5.38 6.93 -4.70
N VAL A 44 -5.18 7.78 -3.70
CA VAL A 44 -4.16 8.81 -3.68
C VAL A 44 -3.52 8.86 -2.30
N GLN A 45 -2.19 9.00 -2.28
CA GLN A 45 -1.42 9.24 -1.06
C GLN A 45 -0.53 10.45 -1.26
N ALA A 46 -0.44 11.30 -0.25
CA ALA A 46 0.52 12.40 -0.17
C ALA A 46 1.43 12.20 1.06
N THR A 47 2.73 12.33 0.87
CA THR A 47 3.74 12.14 1.91
C THR A 47 4.63 13.38 1.99
N TYR A 48 4.85 13.87 3.19
CA TYR A 48 5.83 14.91 3.50
C TYR A 48 6.96 14.34 4.33
N TYR A 49 8.19 14.47 3.86
CA TYR A 49 9.42 14.05 4.54
C TYR A 49 10.03 15.22 5.31
N PHE A 50 10.38 15.02 6.58
CA PHE A 50 10.95 16.08 7.43
C PHE A 50 12.37 16.50 7.05
N LYS A 51 13.01 15.76 6.15
CA LYS A 51 14.31 16.08 5.54
C LYS A 51 14.29 15.75 4.05
N ASN A 52 15.20 16.36 3.31
CA ASN A 52 15.39 16.02 1.91
C ASN A 52 15.78 14.53 1.76
N VAL A 53 15.08 13.84 0.88
CA VAL A 53 15.36 12.47 0.48
C VAL A 53 16.28 12.49 -0.73
N ASP A 54 17.50 12.01 -0.55
CA ASP A 54 18.47 11.88 -1.66
C ASP A 54 18.06 10.74 -2.59
N ALA A 55 17.70 11.09 -3.81
CA ALA A 55 17.27 10.13 -4.83
C ALA A 55 18.42 9.30 -5.42
N ALA A 56 19.70 9.72 -5.20
CA ALA A 56 20.86 8.98 -5.73
C ALA A 56 21.27 7.79 -4.85
N LYS A 57 20.64 7.60 -3.70
CA LYS A 57 20.98 6.54 -2.75
C LYS A 57 20.23 5.23 -3.07
N GLY A 58 20.75 4.45 -4.04
CA GLY A 58 20.19 3.15 -4.45
C GLY A 58 19.03 3.25 -5.45
N PRO A 59 18.12 2.26 -5.49
CA PRO A 59 16.94 2.30 -6.34
C PRO A 59 16.05 3.48 -5.99
N LEU A 60 15.56 4.20 -7.01
CA LEU A 60 14.73 5.39 -6.80
C LEU A 60 13.47 5.10 -5.99
N ALA A 61 12.87 3.92 -6.17
CA ALA A 61 11.68 3.52 -5.41
C ALA A 61 11.96 3.41 -3.90
N GLU A 62 13.18 3.05 -3.51
CA GLU A 62 13.59 2.79 -2.13
C GLU A 62 14.32 3.97 -1.46
N ALA A 63 14.41 5.11 -2.15
CA ALA A 63 15.19 6.24 -1.67
C ALA A 63 14.78 6.73 -0.27
N ALA A 64 13.49 6.81 0.02
CA ALA A 64 13.00 7.25 1.33
C ALA A 64 13.43 6.30 2.47
N PHE A 65 13.31 4.98 2.25
CA PHE A 65 13.76 3.95 3.19
C PHE A 65 15.28 4.01 3.41
N LEU A 66 16.07 3.99 2.34
CA LEU A 66 17.53 4.05 2.41
C LEU A 66 18.07 5.35 3.04
N ASN A 67 17.29 6.42 2.98
CA ASN A 67 17.61 7.68 3.66
C ASN A 67 17.13 7.71 5.12
N HIS A 68 16.39 6.69 5.61
CA HIS A 68 15.72 6.73 6.91
C HIS A 68 14.93 8.03 7.07
N ALA A 69 14.08 8.31 6.11
CA ALA A 69 13.38 9.58 6.02
C ALA A 69 12.08 9.55 6.83
N SER A 70 12.11 10.16 8.01
CA SER A 70 10.91 10.36 8.82
C SER A 70 9.90 11.21 8.09
N ASN A 71 8.62 10.85 8.18
CA ASN A 71 7.56 11.45 7.38
C ASN A 71 6.21 11.45 8.08
N ILE A 72 5.28 12.23 7.51
CA ILE A 72 3.85 12.09 7.70
C ILE A 72 3.19 11.88 6.34
N ALA A 73 2.13 11.09 6.31
CA ALA A 73 1.39 10.80 5.10
C ALA A 73 -0.13 10.85 5.37
N VAL A 74 -0.88 11.17 4.33
CA VAL A 74 -2.34 11.03 4.28
C VAL A 74 -2.70 10.25 3.04
N ALA A 75 -3.74 9.42 3.14
CA ALA A 75 -4.24 8.63 2.02
C ALA A 75 -5.76 8.74 1.93
N TYR A 76 -6.28 8.63 0.72
CA TYR A 76 -7.70 8.53 0.43
C TYR A 76 -7.91 7.54 -0.70
N ASN A 77 -8.84 6.62 -0.51
CA ASN A 77 -9.23 5.64 -1.51
C ASN A 77 -10.74 5.69 -1.72
N TYR A 78 -11.14 5.43 -2.94
CA TYR A 78 -12.53 5.28 -3.38
C TYR A 78 -12.66 3.93 -4.06
N ALA A 79 -13.67 3.17 -3.67
CA ALA A 79 -14.03 1.92 -4.32
C ALA A 79 -15.53 1.94 -4.64
N GLU A 80 -15.88 1.53 -5.86
CA GLU A 80 -17.24 1.25 -6.28
C GLU A 80 -17.29 -0.22 -6.65
N LEU A 81 -18.05 -0.97 -5.87
CA LEU A 81 -18.22 -2.41 -6.00
C LEU A 81 -19.69 -2.69 -6.28
N GLY A 82 -19.97 -3.25 -7.43
CA GLY A 82 -21.35 -3.51 -7.87
C GLY A 82 -21.52 -4.90 -8.46
N ASN A 83 -22.59 -5.58 -8.07
CA ASN A 83 -23.01 -6.87 -8.56
C ASN A 83 -24.52 -6.85 -8.83
N GLU A 84 -25.08 -7.77 -9.62
CA GLU A 84 -26.53 -7.88 -9.91
C GLU A 84 -27.39 -7.75 -8.64
N GLY A 85 -27.65 -6.50 -8.22
CA GLY A 85 -28.47 -6.14 -7.08
C GLY A 85 -27.72 -5.66 -5.82
N LEU A 86 -26.39 -5.72 -5.79
CA LEU A 86 -25.57 -5.17 -4.69
C LEU A 86 -24.70 -4.03 -5.23
N ASP A 87 -24.90 -2.81 -4.73
CA ASP A 87 -24.11 -1.64 -5.06
C ASP A 87 -23.57 -0.99 -3.76
N VAL A 88 -22.26 -1.00 -3.60
CA VAL A 88 -21.57 -0.39 -2.45
C VAL A 88 -20.56 0.62 -2.95
N VAL A 89 -20.50 1.77 -2.31
CA VAL A 89 -19.41 2.73 -2.45
C VAL A 89 -18.66 2.82 -1.13
N ALA A 90 -17.36 2.61 -1.17
CA ALA A 90 -16.51 2.73 -0.01
C ALA A 90 -15.55 3.92 -0.16
N HIS A 91 -15.47 4.71 0.90
CA HIS A 91 -14.50 5.78 1.10
C HIS A 91 -13.58 5.36 2.23
N ASN A 92 -12.28 5.24 1.96
CA ASN A 92 -11.30 4.90 2.97
C ASN A 92 -10.26 6.00 3.05
N MET A 93 -10.00 6.53 4.24
CA MET A 93 -9.07 7.62 4.46
C MET A 93 -8.15 7.33 5.65
N GLY A 94 -6.92 7.84 5.60
CA GLY A 94 -5.98 7.59 6.68
C GLY A 94 -4.93 8.68 6.86
N ALA A 95 -4.34 8.66 8.07
CA ALA A 95 -3.17 9.44 8.43
C ALA A 95 -2.11 8.51 9.05
N LYS A 96 -0.84 8.73 8.71
CA LYS A 96 0.31 7.92 9.17
C LYS A 96 1.50 8.80 9.48
N GLY A 97 2.22 8.47 10.54
CA GLY A 97 3.54 9.04 10.83
C GLY A 97 4.59 7.94 10.95
N GLU A 98 5.78 8.17 10.42
CA GLU A 98 6.94 7.29 10.55
C GLU A 98 8.15 8.08 11.01
N VAL A 99 8.88 7.55 11.98
CA VAL A 99 10.09 8.19 12.51
C VAL A 99 11.25 7.20 12.57
N TYR A 100 12.41 7.67 12.14
CA TYR A 100 13.70 7.00 12.29
C TYR A 100 14.56 7.81 13.24
N ILE A 101 14.85 7.23 14.39
CA ILE A 101 15.60 7.89 15.49
C ILE A 101 17.03 7.33 15.47
N PRO A 102 18.03 8.14 15.11
CA PRO A 102 19.41 7.70 15.20
C PRO A 102 19.80 7.50 16.66
N THR A 103 20.41 6.36 16.95
CA THR A 103 20.97 6.06 18.26
C THR A 103 22.44 5.67 18.14
N SER A 104 23.15 5.54 19.26
CA SER A 104 24.57 5.12 19.27
C SER A 104 24.77 3.63 18.99
N VAL A 105 23.73 2.81 19.00
CA VAL A 105 23.81 1.35 18.80
C VAL A 105 23.17 0.96 17.48
N VAL A 106 21.87 1.06 17.37
CA VAL A 106 21.10 0.78 16.13
C VAL A 106 19.98 1.82 15.98
N PRO A 107 19.76 2.39 14.79
CA PRO A 107 18.64 3.30 14.60
C PRO A 107 17.31 2.62 14.93
N VAL A 108 16.46 3.33 15.67
CA VAL A 108 15.13 2.87 16.05
C VAL A 108 14.11 3.39 15.04
N TYR A 109 13.14 2.57 14.72
CA TYR A 109 12.00 2.89 13.89
C TYR A 109 10.73 2.87 14.74
N ALA A 110 9.83 3.81 14.51
CA ALA A 110 8.47 3.77 15.02
C ALA A 110 7.49 4.33 14.00
N SER A 111 6.29 3.74 13.95
CA SER A 111 5.19 4.29 13.18
C SER A 111 3.86 4.20 13.93
N ALA A 112 2.96 5.10 13.56
CA ALA A 112 1.57 5.09 13.99
C ALA A 112 0.68 5.45 12.80
N SER A 113 -0.42 4.73 12.63
CA SER A 113 -1.42 5.02 11.60
C SER A 113 -2.84 4.87 12.12
N TYR A 114 -3.74 5.63 11.51
CA TYR A 114 -5.18 5.54 11.68
C TYR A 114 -5.82 5.55 10.30
N SER A 115 -6.83 4.72 10.10
CA SER A 115 -7.65 4.67 8.90
C SER A 115 -9.12 4.57 9.27
N ALA A 116 -9.98 5.28 8.53
CA ALA A 116 -11.42 5.21 8.65
C ALA A 116 -12.01 4.81 7.29
N THR A 117 -12.95 3.88 7.30
CA THR A 117 -13.69 3.43 6.13
C THR A 117 -15.16 3.74 6.32
N ILE A 118 -15.80 4.32 5.30
CA ILE A 118 -17.23 4.59 5.23
C ILE A 118 -17.75 3.84 4.03
N ALA A 119 -18.65 2.90 4.24
CA ALA A 119 -19.31 2.14 3.17
C ALA A 119 -20.80 2.53 3.07
N ASP A 120 -21.18 3.03 1.92
CA ASP A 120 -22.54 3.46 1.61
C ASP A 120 -23.22 2.46 0.66
N ALA A 121 -24.33 1.86 1.11
CA ALA A 121 -25.18 1.03 0.26
C ALA A 121 -26.04 1.92 -0.66
N LYS A 122 -25.94 1.72 -1.97
CA LYS A 122 -26.65 2.56 -2.95
C LYS A 122 -28.08 2.12 -3.23
N ASN A 123 -28.47 0.92 -2.86
CA ASN A 123 -29.81 0.42 -3.08
C ASN A 123 -30.40 -0.27 -1.84
N GLN A 124 -31.72 -0.52 -1.86
CA GLN A 124 -32.47 -1.09 -0.73
C GLN A 124 -31.98 -2.51 -0.38
N ILE A 125 -31.62 -3.31 -1.38
CA ILE A 125 -31.17 -4.70 -1.22
C ILE A 125 -29.83 -4.71 -0.46
N THR A 126 -28.90 -3.84 -0.84
CA THR A 126 -27.60 -3.67 -0.20
C THR A 126 -27.74 -3.19 1.26
N LYS A 127 -28.70 -2.29 1.53
CA LYS A 127 -29.02 -1.82 2.89
C LYS A 127 -29.57 -2.93 3.77
N GLU A 128 -30.51 -3.73 3.24
CA GLU A 128 -31.09 -4.86 3.95
C GLU A 128 -30.07 -5.99 4.18
N ALA A 129 -29.03 -6.10 3.33
CA ALA A 129 -27.92 -7.01 3.51
C ALA A 129 -26.89 -6.54 4.57
N GLY A 130 -27.06 -5.33 5.15
CA GLY A 130 -26.18 -4.81 6.20
C GLY A 130 -24.78 -4.38 5.70
N LEU A 131 -24.66 -4.05 4.40
CA LEU A 131 -23.40 -3.62 3.79
C LEU A 131 -23.11 -2.11 3.93
N GLU A 132 -24.01 -1.38 4.59
CA GLU A 132 -23.81 0.02 4.98
C GLU A 132 -23.19 0.04 6.37
N ASP A 133 -21.88 0.31 6.48
CA ASP A 133 -21.17 0.33 7.75
C ASP A 133 -19.91 1.21 7.70
N ASN A 134 -19.42 1.57 8.89
CA ASN A 134 -18.20 2.34 9.08
C ASN A 134 -17.17 1.47 9.82
N GLY A 135 -15.93 1.57 9.45
CA GLY A 135 -14.84 0.86 10.12
C GLY A 135 -13.67 1.77 10.45
N ASP A 136 -13.08 1.53 11.60
CA ASP A 136 -11.90 2.23 12.09
C ASP A 136 -10.75 1.25 12.31
N ARG A 137 -9.53 1.65 11.94
CA ARG A 137 -8.33 0.87 12.18
C ARG A 137 -7.20 1.77 12.66
N TYR A 138 -6.51 1.35 13.70
CA TYR A 138 -5.23 1.94 14.07
C TYR A 138 -4.14 0.87 14.13
N ALA A 139 -2.90 1.30 13.89
CA ALA A 139 -1.74 0.44 14.01
C ALA A 139 -0.56 1.21 14.59
N LEU A 140 0.21 0.51 15.41
CA LEU A 140 1.44 0.99 16.01
C LEU A 140 2.55 0.00 15.69
N GLU A 141 3.73 0.48 15.30
CA GLU A 141 4.92 -0.35 15.09
C GLU A 141 6.13 0.23 15.82
N LEU A 142 6.96 -0.65 16.34
CA LEU A 142 8.30 -0.35 16.84
C LEU A 142 9.29 -1.31 16.18
N GLY A 143 10.44 -0.79 15.79
CA GLY A 143 11.44 -1.57 15.09
C GLY A 143 12.84 -1.02 15.23
N ALA A 144 13.78 -1.71 14.61
CA ALA A 144 15.17 -1.31 14.54
C ALA A 144 15.76 -1.61 13.16
N LEU A 145 16.71 -0.79 12.75
CA LEU A 145 17.52 -1.06 11.57
C LEU A 145 18.71 -1.93 11.98
N ALA A 146 18.55 -3.26 11.91
CA ALA A 146 19.61 -4.21 12.23
C ALA A 146 20.86 -4.01 11.35
N LEU A 147 20.66 -3.54 10.12
CA LEU A 147 21.66 -2.97 9.21
C LEU A 147 21.08 -1.67 8.64
N PRO A 148 21.89 -0.77 8.07
CA PRO A 148 21.40 0.49 7.47
C PRO A 148 20.32 0.31 6.41
N ASN A 149 20.19 -0.87 5.85
CA ASN A 149 19.28 -1.26 4.78
C ASN A 149 18.38 -2.46 5.15
N PHE A 150 18.32 -2.82 6.44
CA PHE A 150 17.50 -3.93 6.96
C PHE A 150 16.72 -3.52 8.20
N LEU A 151 15.41 -3.39 8.05
CA LEU A 151 14.45 -3.11 9.11
C LEU A 151 13.81 -4.40 9.61
N VAL A 152 13.69 -4.51 10.92
CA VAL A 152 12.82 -5.48 11.61
C VAL A 152 11.89 -4.69 12.53
N ALA A 153 10.59 -4.91 12.44
CA ALA A 153 9.60 -4.24 13.26
C ALA A 153 8.54 -5.22 13.78
N VAL A 154 8.02 -4.93 14.95
CA VAL A 154 6.85 -5.59 15.55
C VAL A 154 5.83 -4.52 15.87
N GLY A 155 4.56 -4.88 15.84
CA GLY A 155 3.50 -3.92 16.02
C GLY A 155 2.25 -4.53 16.60
N TYR A 156 1.29 -3.67 16.78
CA TYR A 156 -0.07 -3.98 17.17
C TYR A 156 -1.03 -3.22 16.28
N THR A 157 -2.07 -3.90 15.84
CA THR A 157 -3.16 -3.27 15.09
C THR A 157 -4.48 -3.68 15.69
N SER A 158 -5.42 -2.75 15.70
CA SER A 158 -6.79 -2.99 16.10
C SER A 158 -7.73 -2.45 15.03
N ALA A 159 -8.72 -3.21 14.71
CA ALA A 159 -9.78 -2.87 13.78
C ALA A 159 -11.13 -2.99 14.49
N ALA A 160 -11.95 -1.96 14.37
CA ALA A 160 -13.32 -1.92 14.86
C ALA A 160 -14.29 -1.86 13.69
N ASN A 161 -15.34 -2.67 13.77
CA ASN A 161 -16.39 -2.80 12.76
C ASN A 161 -15.96 -3.45 11.43
N GLN A 162 -16.95 -3.66 10.54
CA GLN A 162 -16.86 -4.60 9.43
C GLN A 162 -15.89 -4.26 8.29
N GLN A 163 -15.45 -3.00 8.12
CA GLN A 163 -14.67 -2.59 6.94
C GLN A 163 -13.46 -1.72 7.29
N ALA A 164 -12.65 -2.21 8.20
CA ALA A 164 -11.47 -1.47 8.69
C ALA A 164 -10.23 -1.67 7.82
N LEU A 165 -10.22 -1.11 6.62
CA LEU A 165 -9.10 -1.19 5.68
C LEU A 165 -7.95 -0.24 6.04
N ASP A 166 -6.71 -0.69 5.83
CA ASP A 166 -5.54 0.19 5.88
C ASP A 166 -5.46 1.06 4.63
N ALA A 167 -5.72 2.37 4.77
CA ALA A 167 -5.73 3.30 3.65
C ALA A 167 -4.40 3.38 2.90
N PHE A 168 -3.28 3.16 3.58
CA PHE A 168 -1.95 3.23 2.98
C PHE A 168 -1.62 1.97 2.20
N LYS A 169 -2.05 0.79 2.67
CA LYS A 169 -1.89 -0.45 1.94
C LYS A 169 -2.71 -0.45 0.66
N VAL A 170 -3.97 -0.03 0.75
CA VAL A 170 -4.83 0.13 -0.43
C VAL A 170 -4.21 1.13 -1.41
N ALA A 171 -3.74 2.29 -0.96
CA ALA A 171 -3.14 3.31 -1.83
C ALA A 171 -1.80 2.89 -2.46
N ASN A 172 -1.04 1.97 -1.86
CA ASN A 172 0.27 1.55 -2.36
C ASN A 172 0.23 0.23 -3.14
N ASN A 173 -0.54 -0.73 -2.67
CA ASN A 173 -0.50 -2.12 -3.14
C ASN A 173 -1.81 -2.56 -3.80
N GLY A 174 -2.83 -1.72 -3.77
CA GLY A 174 -4.15 -2.03 -4.27
C GLY A 174 -5.08 -2.66 -3.25
N VAL A 175 -6.35 -2.76 -3.64
CA VAL A 175 -7.40 -3.20 -2.72
C VAL A 175 -7.24 -4.67 -2.33
N VAL A 176 -6.89 -5.55 -3.26
CA VAL A 176 -6.74 -6.99 -2.96
C VAL A 176 -5.61 -7.22 -1.97
N ALA A 177 -4.47 -6.55 -2.15
CA ALA A 177 -3.38 -6.59 -1.19
C ALA A 177 -3.78 -5.93 0.16
N GLY A 178 -4.58 -4.87 0.10
CA GLY A 178 -5.16 -4.24 1.28
C GLY A 178 -6.06 -5.20 2.07
N TYR A 179 -6.89 -5.99 1.40
CA TYR A 179 -7.72 -7.03 2.03
C TYR A 179 -6.88 -8.18 2.58
N GLY A 180 -5.91 -8.70 1.82
CA GLY A 180 -5.06 -9.82 2.24
C GLY A 180 -4.20 -9.51 3.48
N GLU A 181 -4.04 -8.25 3.83
CA GLU A 181 -3.32 -7.80 5.02
C GLU A 181 -4.25 -7.12 6.05
N SER A 182 -5.55 -7.01 5.77
CA SER A 182 -6.52 -6.40 6.67
C SER A 182 -7.02 -7.41 7.69
N LEU A 183 -7.18 -6.94 8.91
CA LEU A 183 -8.01 -7.60 9.90
C LEU A 183 -9.45 -7.52 9.43
N THR A 184 -10.17 -8.59 9.57
CA THR A 184 -11.41 -8.83 8.86
C THR A 184 -12.64 -8.06 9.27
N LEU A 185 -13.61 -8.30 8.50
CA LEU A 185 -15.03 -7.99 8.44
C LEU A 185 -15.79 -8.66 9.59
N GLY A 186 -16.45 -7.90 10.44
CA GLY A 186 -17.57 -8.40 11.24
C GLY A 186 -17.46 -8.26 12.74
N GLU A 187 -16.31 -8.18 13.34
CA GLU A 187 -16.10 -8.04 14.79
C GLU A 187 -14.87 -7.20 15.08
N ASP A 188 -14.83 -6.61 16.26
CA ASP A 188 -13.64 -5.92 16.76
C ASP A 188 -12.48 -6.92 16.88
N GLN A 189 -11.37 -6.63 16.22
CA GLN A 189 -10.22 -7.53 16.21
C GLN A 189 -8.93 -6.82 16.53
N ASP A 190 -8.11 -7.50 17.30
CA ASP A 190 -6.77 -7.09 17.67
C ASP A 190 -5.74 -8.09 17.14
N ALA A 191 -4.62 -7.59 16.64
CA ALA A 191 -3.55 -8.46 16.20
C ALA A 191 -2.16 -7.90 16.48
N ILE A 192 -1.22 -8.80 16.68
CA ILE A 192 0.21 -8.50 16.69
C ILE A 192 0.70 -8.58 15.24
N THR A 193 1.55 -7.64 14.87
CA THR A 193 2.17 -7.62 13.55
C THR A 193 3.68 -7.75 13.66
N ALA A 194 4.28 -8.36 12.63
CA ALA A 194 5.73 -8.36 12.46
C ALA A 194 6.05 -8.10 10.99
N ARG A 195 7.12 -7.36 10.76
CA ARG A 195 7.50 -7.01 9.39
C ARG A 195 9.02 -6.89 9.24
N THR A 196 9.51 -7.30 8.08
CA THR A 196 10.90 -7.04 7.69
C THR A 196 10.95 -6.32 6.35
N LYS A 197 12.00 -5.50 6.16
CA LYS A 197 12.31 -4.88 4.87
C LYS A 197 13.82 -4.83 4.70
N TYR A 198 14.29 -5.35 3.57
CA TYR A 198 15.69 -5.31 3.17
C TYR A 198 15.82 -4.75 1.76
N VAL A 199 16.84 -3.91 1.55
CA VAL A 199 17.22 -3.42 0.21
C VAL A 199 18.73 -3.52 0.08
N GLY A 200 19.23 -4.19 -0.94
CA GLY A 200 20.67 -4.37 -1.14
C GLY A 200 21.07 -4.47 -2.59
N ASP A 201 22.33 -4.18 -2.86
CA ASP A 201 22.92 -4.32 -4.18
C ASP A 201 23.30 -5.78 -4.44
N ILE A 202 23.27 -6.19 -5.71
CA ILE A 202 23.73 -7.50 -6.15
C ILE A 202 25.17 -7.36 -6.62
N ASP A 203 26.08 -7.97 -5.87
CA ASP A 203 27.51 -7.87 -6.12
C ASP A 203 27.90 -8.19 -7.58
N GLY A 204 28.77 -7.38 -8.15
CA GLY A 204 29.25 -7.53 -9.51
C GLY A 204 28.28 -7.07 -10.59
N THR A 205 27.15 -6.44 -10.21
CA THR A 205 26.15 -5.92 -11.14
C THR A 205 25.77 -4.47 -10.79
N ASN A 206 24.97 -3.82 -11.64
CA ASN A 206 24.32 -2.55 -11.34
C ASN A 206 22.88 -2.74 -10.86
N MET A 207 22.53 -3.94 -10.43
CA MET A 207 21.19 -4.31 -9.97
C MET A 207 21.12 -4.29 -8.45
N SER A 208 19.92 -4.08 -7.94
CA SER A 208 19.61 -4.17 -6.52
C SER A 208 18.38 -5.04 -6.32
N VAL A 209 18.18 -5.53 -5.11
CA VAL A 209 17.00 -6.32 -4.74
C VAL A 209 16.38 -5.77 -3.45
N ALA A 210 15.07 -5.76 -3.38
CA ALA A 210 14.34 -5.56 -2.14
C ALA A 210 13.59 -6.83 -1.76
N PHE A 211 13.51 -7.12 -0.45
CA PHE A 211 12.68 -8.14 0.14
C PHE A 211 11.82 -7.53 1.23
N GLU A 212 10.56 -7.87 1.24
CA GLU A 212 9.62 -7.48 2.28
C GLU A 212 8.85 -8.71 2.77
N SER A 213 8.63 -8.80 4.07
CA SER A 213 7.72 -9.78 4.65
C SER A 213 6.86 -9.13 5.72
N GLY A 214 5.65 -9.61 5.87
CA GLY A 214 4.72 -9.18 6.90
C GLY A 214 3.96 -10.37 7.48
N LEU A 215 3.63 -10.29 8.74
CA LEU A 215 2.81 -11.24 9.49
C LEU A 215 1.79 -10.44 10.29
N VAL A 216 0.55 -10.89 10.26
CA VAL A 216 -0.54 -10.45 11.15
C VAL A 216 -1.00 -11.69 11.90
N TYR A 217 -1.00 -11.65 13.22
CA TYR A 217 -1.40 -12.76 14.10
C TYR A 217 -2.40 -12.24 15.14
N GLY A 218 -3.62 -12.69 15.04
CA GLY A 218 -4.74 -12.39 15.93
C GLY A 218 -5.58 -13.65 16.12
N ASP A 219 -6.89 -13.56 16.01
CA ASP A 219 -7.77 -14.71 16.00
C ASP A 219 -7.49 -15.62 14.79
N ASP A 220 -7.09 -14.99 13.70
CA ASP A 220 -6.60 -15.61 12.48
C ASP A 220 -5.20 -15.09 12.11
N THR A 221 -4.64 -15.59 11.01
CA THR A 221 -3.28 -15.27 10.59
C THR A 221 -3.26 -14.85 9.12
N ALA A 222 -2.50 -13.80 8.81
CA ALA A 222 -2.15 -13.46 7.45
C ALA A 222 -0.65 -13.22 7.32
N PHE A 223 -0.07 -13.58 6.18
CA PHE A 223 1.31 -13.24 5.88
C PHE A 223 1.49 -12.79 4.43
N ASN A 224 2.53 -12.02 4.19
CA ASN A 224 2.97 -11.65 2.86
C ASN A 224 4.47 -11.80 2.70
N LEU A 225 4.86 -12.10 1.47
CA LEU A 225 6.26 -12.14 1.04
C LEU A 225 6.37 -11.40 -0.29
N GLY A 226 7.26 -10.41 -0.37
CA GLY A 226 7.49 -9.64 -1.57
C GLY A 226 8.97 -9.57 -1.93
N SER A 227 9.25 -9.54 -3.22
CA SER A 227 10.58 -9.28 -3.75
C SER A 227 10.51 -8.36 -4.95
N THR A 228 11.40 -7.39 -5.04
CA THR A 228 11.53 -6.51 -6.20
C THR A 228 12.97 -6.53 -6.70
N LEU A 229 13.15 -6.91 -7.96
CA LEU A 229 14.41 -6.78 -8.66
C LEU A 229 14.49 -5.40 -9.33
N TYR A 230 15.46 -4.61 -8.94
CA TYR A 230 15.80 -3.35 -9.62
C TYR A 230 16.88 -3.62 -10.66
N VAL A 231 16.44 -3.79 -11.92
CA VAL A 231 17.33 -4.02 -13.07
C VAL A 231 18.23 -2.80 -13.33
N THR A 232 17.69 -1.63 -13.02
CA THR A 232 18.39 -0.35 -12.95
C THR A 232 17.85 0.44 -11.77
N PRO A 233 18.50 1.51 -11.30
CA PRO A 233 17.92 2.37 -10.26
C PRO A 233 16.53 2.93 -10.59
N LYS A 234 16.15 2.93 -11.88
CA LYS A 234 14.87 3.44 -12.39
C LYS A 234 13.80 2.38 -12.63
N LEU A 235 14.18 1.12 -12.83
CA LEU A 235 13.25 0.05 -13.23
C LEU A 235 13.22 -1.06 -12.18
N GLY A 236 12.06 -1.22 -11.55
CA GLY A 236 11.77 -2.30 -10.63
C GLY A 236 10.74 -3.27 -11.19
N LEU A 237 10.98 -4.56 -11.00
CA LEU A 237 10.09 -5.67 -11.32
C LEU A 237 9.80 -6.41 -10.02
N GLY A 238 8.58 -6.38 -9.54
CA GLY A 238 8.18 -6.94 -8.26
C GLY A 238 7.26 -8.14 -8.42
N VAL A 239 7.36 -9.06 -7.47
CA VAL A 239 6.40 -10.15 -7.25
C VAL A 239 6.08 -10.21 -5.76
N ALA A 240 4.85 -10.56 -5.40
CA ALA A 240 4.45 -10.76 -4.02
C ALA A 240 3.45 -11.91 -3.91
N TYR A 241 3.49 -12.59 -2.78
CA TYR A 241 2.54 -13.64 -2.39
C TYR A 241 1.90 -13.24 -1.06
N TYR A 242 0.61 -13.45 -0.97
CA TYR A 242 -0.21 -13.22 0.21
C TYR A 242 -0.97 -14.50 0.55
N GLU A 243 -1.12 -14.77 1.83
CA GLU A 243 -1.97 -15.84 2.34
C GLU A 243 -2.66 -15.35 3.61
N SER A 244 -3.95 -15.70 3.76
CA SER A 244 -4.76 -15.26 4.88
C SER A 244 -5.75 -16.36 5.26
N SER A 245 -5.94 -16.59 6.56
CA SER A 245 -6.99 -17.43 7.09
C SER A 245 -8.20 -16.61 7.58
N PHE A 246 -8.17 -15.30 7.43
CA PHE A 246 -9.27 -14.42 7.80
C PHE A 246 -10.47 -14.61 6.88
N ALA A 247 -11.66 -14.84 7.45
CA ALA A 247 -12.86 -15.29 6.75
C ALA A 247 -13.38 -14.39 5.61
N ALA A 248 -12.99 -13.13 5.55
CA ALA A 248 -13.41 -12.19 4.50
C ALA A 248 -12.27 -11.78 3.56
N SER A 249 -11.12 -12.41 3.70
CA SER A 249 -9.96 -12.21 2.83
C SER A 249 -9.88 -13.35 1.80
N PRO A 250 -9.31 -13.12 0.63
CA PRO A 250 -8.89 -14.21 -0.23
C PRO A 250 -7.89 -15.11 0.51
N ASP A 251 -8.01 -16.43 0.37
CA ASP A 251 -7.10 -17.38 1.01
C ASP A 251 -5.66 -17.19 0.55
N SER A 252 -5.49 -16.86 -0.71
CA SER A 252 -4.18 -16.53 -1.26
C SER A 252 -4.25 -15.54 -2.41
N ALA A 253 -3.19 -14.78 -2.62
CA ALA A 253 -3.03 -13.93 -3.78
C ALA A 253 -1.59 -13.90 -4.28
N LEU A 254 -1.43 -13.85 -5.60
CA LEU A 254 -0.16 -13.62 -6.27
C LEU A 254 -0.20 -12.29 -6.99
N ALA A 255 0.79 -11.44 -6.74
CA ALA A 255 0.92 -10.15 -7.37
C ALA A 255 2.20 -10.04 -8.19
N ALA A 256 2.14 -9.30 -9.28
CA ALA A 256 3.29 -8.88 -10.07
C ALA A 256 3.16 -7.39 -10.39
N ASN A 257 4.27 -6.66 -10.36
CA ASN A 257 4.25 -5.24 -10.69
C ASN A 257 5.51 -4.80 -11.45
N VAL A 258 5.38 -3.70 -12.18
CA VAL A 258 6.47 -2.98 -12.80
C VAL A 258 6.37 -1.52 -12.45
N ASN A 259 7.49 -0.91 -12.04
CA ASN A 259 7.60 0.51 -11.77
C ASN A 259 8.79 1.10 -12.53
N TYR A 260 8.56 2.20 -13.24
CA TYR A 260 9.57 2.87 -14.04
C TYR A 260 9.62 4.37 -13.75
N PHE A 261 10.77 4.84 -13.30
CA PHE A 261 11.06 6.26 -13.12
C PHE A 261 11.50 6.89 -14.44
N ILE A 262 10.61 7.64 -15.06
CA ILE A 262 10.90 8.44 -16.28
C ILE A 262 12.00 9.45 -15.93
N THR A 263 11.83 10.14 -14.80
CA THR A 263 12.83 11.02 -14.17
C THR A 263 12.91 10.67 -12.68
N PRO A 264 13.92 11.12 -11.92
CA PRO A 264 13.94 10.91 -10.46
C PRO A 264 12.68 11.40 -9.73
N ALA A 265 11.94 12.31 -10.35
CA ALA A 265 10.75 12.95 -9.81
C ALA A 265 9.42 12.39 -10.33
N VAL A 266 9.42 11.59 -11.40
CA VAL A 266 8.20 11.06 -12.02
C VAL A 266 8.34 9.57 -12.29
N ALA A 267 7.46 8.78 -11.73
CA ALA A 267 7.35 7.36 -12.03
C ALA A 267 5.95 6.99 -12.52
N VAL A 268 5.90 5.92 -13.27
CA VAL A 268 4.67 5.22 -13.68
C VAL A 268 4.84 3.73 -13.42
N GLY A 269 3.73 3.05 -13.20
CA GLY A 269 3.77 1.61 -12.98
C GLY A 269 2.47 0.93 -13.34
N ALA A 270 2.55 -0.39 -13.40
CA ALA A 270 1.40 -1.26 -13.59
C ALA A 270 1.52 -2.46 -12.64
N SER A 271 0.39 -3.01 -12.24
CA SER A 271 0.30 -4.18 -11.39
C SER A 271 -0.76 -5.14 -11.91
N PHE A 272 -0.56 -6.40 -11.59
CA PHE A 272 -1.54 -7.47 -11.77
C PHE A 272 -1.59 -8.27 -10.48
N VAL A 273 -2.79 -8.56 -10.00
CA VAL A 273 -3.01 -9.40 -8.81
C VAL A 273 -4.04 -10.45 -9.17
N LYS A 274 -3.75 -11.70 -8.85
CA LYS A 274 -4.71 -12.80 -8.87
C LYS A 274 -4.90 -13.31 -7.46
N ALA A 275 -6.13 -13.25 -6.97
CA ALA A 275 -6.52 -13.77 -5.68
C ALA A 275 -7.45 -14.96 -5.85
N ASN A 276 -7.25 -15.97 -5.04
CA ASN A 276 -8.05 -17.20 -5.01
C ASN A 276 -8.72 -17.30 -3.64
N ALA A 277 -9.98 -17.74 -3.66
CA ALA A 277 -10.78 -18.01 -2.48
C ALA A 277 -11.23 -19.49 -2.52
N GLU A 278 -11.00 -20.23 -1.43
CA GLU A 278 -11.46 -21.62 -1.33
C GLU A 278 -12.92 -21.70 -0.91
N ASP A 279 -13.43 -20.67 -0.24
CA ASP A 279 -14.81 -20.65 0.23
C ASP A 279 -15.72 -19.86 -0.75
N ASN A 280 -16.92 -20.37 -1.02
CA ASN A 280 -17.91 -19.76 -1.92
C ASN A 280 -18.41 -18.38 -1.44
N SER A 281 -17.95 -17.89 -0.30
CA SER A 281 -18.29 -16.58 0.26
C SER A 281 -17.38 -15.44 -0.25
N VAL A 282 -16.17 -15.76 -0.74
CA VAL A 282 -15.23 -14.82 -1.34
C VAL A 282 -14.92 -15.28 -2.76
N LEU A 283 -14.94 -14.36 -3.70
CA LEU A 283 -14.80 -14.68 -5.12
C LEU A 283 -13.34 -14.60 -5.56
N ASP A 284 -12.95 -15.49 -6.46
CA ASP A 284 -11.71 -15.34 -7.21
C ASP A 284 -11.71 -13.99 -7.93
N THR A 285 -10.60 -13.27 -7.81
CA THR A 285 -10.48 -11.94 -8.42
C THR A 285 -9.20 -11.81 -9.25
N GLU A 286 -9.30 -11.11 -10.37
CA GLU A 286 -8.15 -10.63 -11.14
C GLU A 286 -8.18 -9.10 -11.19
N THR A 287 -7.08 -8.48 -10.78
CA THR A 287 -6.98 -7.02 -10.70
C THR A 287 -5.84 -6.52 -11.58
N VAL A 288 -6.13 -5.53 -12.39
CA VAL A 288 -5.12 -4.78 -13.16
C VAL A 288 -5.07 -3.35 -12.65
N GLY A 289 -3.90 -2.92 -12.23
CA GLY A 289 -3.67 -1.59 -11.69
C GLY A 289 -2.71 -0.75 -12.53
N LEU A 290 -2.92 0.56 -12.49
CA LEU A 290 -1.99 1.56 -13.01
C LEU A 290 -1.68 2.56 -11.89
N ASN A 291 -0.43 2.99 -11.78
CA ASN A 291 -0.03 3.99 -10.81
C ASN A 291 0.87 5.06 -11.42
N ALA A 292 0.89 6.21 -10.78
CA ALA A 292 1.81 7.30 -11.07
C ALA A 292 2.28 7.94 -9.78
N LYS A 293 3.54 8.38 -9.75
CA LYS A 293 4.18 9.00 -8.59
C LYS A 293 4.91 10.27 -9.02
N PHE A 294 4.77 11.31 -8.21
CA PHE A 294 5.40 12.61 -8.39
C PHE A 294 6.15 13.01 -7.11
N ARG A 295 7.35 13.53 -7.27
CA ARG A 295 8.24 13.99 -6.19
C ARG A 295 8.71 15.41 -6.42
N PHE A 296 8.77 16.21 -5.37
CA PHE A 296 9.24 17.61 -5.43
C PHE A 296 9.73 18.12 -4.07
#